data_4a17b98abe07ea48d72d5aba75d04650
#
_entry.id   4a17b98abe07ea48d72d5aba75d04650
#
_cell.length_a   1.000
_cell.length_b   1.000
_cell.length_c   1.000
_cell.angle_alpha   90.00
_cell.angle_beta   90.00
_cell.angle_gamma   90.00
#
_symmetry.space_group_name_H-M   'P 1'
#
loop_
_entity.id
_entity.type
_entity.pdbx_description
1 polymer ?
#
loop_
_entity_poly.entity_id
_entity_poly.type
_entity_poly.pdbx_seq_one_letter_code
_entity_poly.pdbx_strand_id
1 'polypeptide(L)'
;MRSKVAQRIQAETPQEVRIFVRQYTDIVLRINEILQAKGYTQKELAERMNKRPSEINKWLKGQHNLTLKTIAKLEAELGEPIIQVRRAS
;
A
#
# COMPACT_ATOMS: atom_id res chain seq x y z
N MET A 1 3.33 -2.67 30.29
CA MET A 1 3.90 -1.32 30.41
C MET A 1 5.03 -1.15 29.40
N ARG A 2 4.99 -0.08 28.64
CA ARG A 2 6.06 0.19 27.67
C ARG A 2 7.32 0.67 28.38
N SER A 3 8.48 0.21 27.92
CA SER A 3 9.75 0.69 28.43
C SER A 3 9.97 2.15 28.02
N LYS A 4 10.81 2.86 28.79
CA LYS A 4 11.16 4.23 28.46
C LYS A 4 11.84 4.32 27.11
N VAL A 5 12.62 3.30 26.73
CA VAL A 5 13.31 3.24 25.44
C VAL A 5 12.28 3.17 24.29
N ALA A 6 11.27 2.30 24.45
CA ALA A 6 10.22 2.17 23.41
C ALA A 6 9.44 3.46 23.27
N GLN A 7 9.12 4.14 24.37
CA GLN A 7 8.40 5.41 24.33
C GLN A 7 9.23 6.50 23.64
N ARG A 8 10.54 6.53 23.92
CA ARG A 8 11.46 7.48 23.31
C ARG A 8 11.55 7.28 21.80
N ILE A 9 11.70 6.03 21.35
CA ILE A 9 11.78 5.70 19.93
C ILE A 9 10.49 6.15 19.23
N GLN A 10 9.35 5.86 19.82
CA GLN A 10 8.07 6.23 19.27
C GLN A 10 7.90 7.75 19.21
N ALA A 11 8.31 8.46 20.25
CA ALA A 11 8.21 9.91 20.29
C ALA A 11 9.16 10.58 19.30
N GLU A 12 10.31 9.97 19.02
CA GLU A 12 11.30 10.51 18.10
C GLU A 12 10.99 10.21 16.63
N THR A 13 10.07 9.31 16.34
CA THR A 13 9.70 9.00 14.97
C THR A 13 8.98 10.21 14.35
N PRO A 14 9.48 10.76 13.24
CA PRO A 14 8.82 11.89 12.59
C PRO A 14 7.38 11.56 12.23
N GLN A 15 6.52 12.56 12.40
CA GLN A 15 5.10 12.40 12.10
C GLN A 15 4.87 11.99 10.64
N GLU A 16 5.66 12.54 9.73
CA GLU A 16 5.55 12.19 8.30
C GLU A 16 5.79 10.70 8.05
N VAL A 17 6.70 10.09 8.79
CA VAL A 17 6.96 8.65 8.66
C VAL A 17 5.77 7.84 9.14
N ARG A 18 5.17 8.24 10.26
CA ARG A 18 3.98 7.57 10.78
C ARG A 18 2.80 7.68 9.82
N ILE A 19 2.61 8.85 9.24
CA ILE A 19 1.57 9.08 8.24
C ILE A 19 1.82 8.20 7.01
N PHE A 20 3.06 8.17 6.53
CA PHE A 20 3.44 7.35 5.38
C PHE A 20 3.17 5.87 5.62
N VAL A 21 3.59 5.35 6.77
CA VAL A 21 3.38 3.93 7.10
C VAL A 21 1.89 3.60 7.15
N ARG A 22 1.09 4.47 7.77
CA ARG A 22 -0.36 4.26 7.84
C ARG A 22 -0.99 4.29 6.45
N GLN A 23 -0.62 5.26 5.61
CA GLN A 23 -1.15 5.36 4.26
C GLN A 23 -0.75 4.14 3.43
N TYR A 24 0.50 3.72 3.55
CA TYR A 24 0.98 2.54 2.82
C TYR A 24 0.21 1.29 3.25
N THR A 25 0.04 1.11 4.55
CA THR A 25 -0.72 -0.02 5.09
C THR A 25 -2.15 -0.02 4.54
N ASP A 26 -2.81 1.13 4.56
CA ASP A 26 -4.18 1.25 4.07
C ASP A 26 -4.26 0.92 2.57
N ILE A 27 -3.28 1.36 1.80
CA ILE A 27 -3.21 1.06 0.37
C ILE A 27 -3.06 -0.44 0.13
N VAL A 28 -2.15 -1.09 0.86
CA VAL A 28 -1.93 -2.53 0.75
C VAL A 28 -3.20 -3.31 1.12
N LEU A 29 -3.84 -2.92 2.20
CA LEU A 29 -5.10 -3.55 2.62
C LEU A 29 -6.18 -3.40 1.55
N ARG A 30 -6.28 -2.21 0.96
CA ARG A 30 -7.26 -1.96 -0.10
C ARG A 30 -6.97 -2.80 -1.34
N ILE A 31 -5.70 -2.90 -1.75
CA ILE A 31 -5.32 -3.74 -2.89
C ILE A 31 -5.73 -5.20 -2.62
N ASN A 32 -5.41 -5.70 -1.42
CA ASN A 32 -5.76 -7.08 -1.06
C ASN A 32 -7.28 -7.31 -1.04
N GLU A 33 -8.06 -6.34 -0.58
CA GLU A 33 -9.52 -6.41 -0.63
C GLU A 33 -10.01 -6.56 -2.07
N ILE A 34 -9.46 -5.77 -2.99
CA ILE A 34 -9.87 -5.81 -4.40
C ILE A 34 -9.50 -7.16 -5.02
N LEU A 35 -8.27 -7.63 -4.76
CA LEU A 35 -7.82 -8.92 -5.29
C LEU A 35 -8.72 -10.04 -4.78
N GLN A 36 -9.05 -10.03 -3.50
CA GLN A 36 -9.89 -11.04 -2.91
C GLN A 36 -11.30 -11.00 -3.49
N ALA A 37 -11.87 -9.81 -3.63
CA ALA A 37 -13.21 -9.64 -4.20
C ALA A 37 -13.29 -10.12 -5.65
N LYS A 38 -12.22 -9.94 -6.43
CA LYS A 38 -12.18 -10.34 -7.82
C LYS A 38 -11.63 -11.75 -8.02
N GLY A 39 -11.14 -12.38 -6.97
CA GLY A 39 -10.55 -13.71 -7.04
C GLY A 39 -9.22 -13.75 -7.76
N TYR A 40 -8.47 -12.66 -7.75
CA TYR A 40 -7.15 -12.59 -8.40
C TYR A 40 -6.06 -12.94 -7.42
N THR A 41 -5.09 -13.73 -7.88
CA THR A 41 -3.86 -13.99 -7.13
C THR A 41 -2.84 -12.90 -7.39
N GLN A 42 -1.79 -12.84 -6.57
CA GLN A 42 -0.68 -11.93 -6.80
C GLN A 42 0.00 -12.23 -8.15
N LYS A 43 0.06 -13.50 -8.54
CA LYS A 43 0.63 -13.91 -9.83
C LYS A 43 -0.19 -13.34 -10.98
N GLU A 44 -1.51 -13.43 -10.90
CA GLU A 44 -2.40 -12.88 -11.92
C GLU A 44 -2.27 -11.36 -12.01
N LEU A 45 -2.16 -10.70 -10.85
CA LEU A 45 -1.94 -9.27 -10.84
C LEU A 45 -0.62 -8.91 -11.52
N ALA A 46 0.45 -9.67 -11.23
CA ALA A 46 1.75 -9.46 -11.86
C ALA A 46 1.65 -9.59 -13.39
N GLU A 47 0.97 -10.62 -13.87
CA GLU A 47 0.76 -10.80 -15.29
C GLU A 47 0.01 -9.63 -15.91
N ARG A 48 -1.05 -9.16 -15.26
CA ARG A 48 -1.85 -8.03 -15.74
C ARG A 48 -1.07 -6.72 -15.76
N MET A 49 -0.17 -6.55 -14.79
CA MET A 49 0.66 -5.35 -14.69
C MET A 49 1.94 -5.43 -15.52
N ASN A 50 2.19 -6.58 -16.14
CA ASN A 50 3.44 -6.87 -16.85
C ASN A 50 4.64 -6.68 -15.93
N LYS A 51 4.53 -7.23 -14.72
CA LYS A 51 5.55 -7.18 -13.69
C LYS A 51 5.86 -8.59 -13.20
N ARG A 52 6.98 -8.73 -12.53
CA ARG A 52 7.34 -10.01 -11.91
C ARG A 52 6.55 -10.19 -10.61
N PRO A 53 6.15 -11.41 -10.26
CA PRO A 53 5.49 -11.66 -8.98
C PRO A 53 6.29 -11.15 -7.79
N SER A 54 7.63 -11.19 -7.85
CA SER A 54 8.49 -10.68 -6.78
C SER A 54 8.33 -9.18 -6.59
N GLU A 55 8.10 -8.42 -7.66
CA GLU A 55 7.86 -6.98 -7.57
C GLU A 55 6.54 -6.67 -6.88
N ILE A 56 5.49 -7.42 -7.25
CA ILE A 56 4.17 -7.27 -6.61
C ILE A 56 4.29 -7.59 -5.12
N ASN A 57 5.02 -8.67 -4.79
CA ASN A 57 5.22 -9.08 -3.41
C ASN A 57 5.90 -7.96 -2.60
N LYS A 58 6.93 -7.31 -3.17
CA LYS A 58 7.61 -6.20 -2.50
C LYS A 58 6.68 -5.02 -2.25
N TRP A 59 5.81 -4.69 -3.21
CA TRP A 59 4.83 -3.63 -3.03
C TRP A 59 3.90 -3.94 -1.85
N LEU A 60 3.39 -5.18 -1.81
CA LEU A 60 2.42 -5.58 -0.79
C LEU A 60 3.03 -5.79 0.58
N LYS A 61 4.35 -5.94 0.66
CA LYS A 61 5.08 -6.05 1.93
C LYS A 61 5.66 -4.72 2.42
N GLY A 62 5.44 -3.64 1.66
CA GLY A 62 5.97 -2.34 2.05
C GLY A 62 7.47 -2.20 1.84
N GLN A 63 8.08 -3.06 1.02
CA GLN A 63 9.53 -3.02 0.76
C GLN A 63 9.88 -2.10 -0.41
N HIS A 64 8.88 -1.60 -1.11
CA HIS A 64 9.03 -0.61 -2.18
C HIS A 64 8.07 0.53 -1.95
N ASN A 65 8.53 1.72 -2.29
CA ASN A 65 7.65 2.89 -2.27
C ASN A 65 6.79 2.86 -3.53
N LEU A 66 5.48 2.81 -3.34
CA LEU A 66 4.53 2.90 -4.44
C LEU A 66 4.39 4.35 -4.87
N THR A 67 4.68 4.62 -6.14
CA THR A 67 4.46 5.96 -6.68
C THR A 67 2.97 6.14 -7.00
N LEU A 68 2.54 7.39 -7.05
CA LEU A 68 1.17 7.70 -7.45
C LEU A 68 0.86 7.14 -8.84
N LYS A 69 1.84 7.18 -9.74
CA LYS A 69 1.67 6.64 -11.09
C LYS A 69 1.42 5.13 -11.07
N THR A 70 2.14 4.41 -10.22
CA THR A 70 1.94 2.97 -10.07
C THR A 70 0.56 2.68 -9.49
N ILE A 71 0.12 3.46 -8.50
CA ILE A 71 -1.22 3.32 -7.93
C ILE A 71 -2.28 3.56 -9.00
N ALA A 72 -2.09 4.57 -9.85
CA ALA A 72 -3.02 4.85 -10.94
C ALA A 72 -3.09 3.68 -11.93
N LYS A 73 -1.95 3.05 -12.24
CA LYS A 73 -1.94 1.86 -13.10
C LYS A 73 -2.69 0.70 -12.46
N LEU A 74 -2.52 0.51 -11.16
CA LEU A 74 -3.25 -0.52 -10.41
C LEU A 74 -4.75 -0.26 -10.47
N GLU A 75 -5.16 0.98 -10.26
CA GLU A 75 -6.58 1.35 -10.34
C GLU A 75 -7.15 1.07 -11.73
N ALA A 76 -6.40 1.43 -12.77
CA ALA A 76 -6.83 1.20 -14.14
C ALA A 76 -6.96 -0.29 -14.44
N GLU A 77 -6.00 -1.09 -13.99
CA GLU A 77 -6.00 -2.53 -14.25
C GLU A 77 -7.08 -3.25 -13.46
N LEU A 78 -7.28 -2.86 -12.21
CA LEU A 78 -8.26 -3.51 -11.34
C LEU A 78 -9.68 -2.96 -11.52
N GLY A 79 -9.82 -1.78 -12.13
CA GLY A 79 -11.12 -1.16 -12.33
C GLY A 79 -11.76 -0.67 -11.06
N GLU A 80 -10.99 -0.44 -10.00
CA GLU A 80 -11.47 -0.02 -8.70
C GLU A 80 -10.58 1.06 -8.12
N PRO A 81 -11.12 2.03 -7.39
CA PRO A 81 -10.28 3.04 -6.73
C PRO A 81 -9.52 2.43 -5.57
N ILE A 82 -8.25 2.77 -5.46
CA ILE A 82 -7.41 2.37 -4.33
C ILE A 82 -7.30 3.54 -3.36
N ILE A 83 -7.03 4.74 -3.88
CA ILE A 83 -6.95 5.95 -3.06
C ILE A 83 -8.00 6.95 -3.51
N GLN A 84 -8.45 7.74 -2.56
CA GLN A 84 -9.33 8.86 -2.83
C GLN A 84 -8.83 10.06 -2.06
N VAL A 85 -8.76 11.19 -2.75
CA VAL A 85 -8.31 12.44 -2.13
C VAL A 85 -9.52 13.13 -1.53
N ARG A 86 -9.39 13.52 -0.27
CA ARG A 86 -10.42 14.26 0.43
C ARG A 86 -10.39 15.71 -0.10
N ARG A 87 -11.52 16.12 -0.67
CA ARG A 87 -11.64 17.48 -1.21
C ARG A 87 -12.70 18.23 -0.43
N ALA A 88 -12.47 19.53 -0.27
CA ALA A 88 -13.52 20.41 0.23
C ALA A 88 -14.56 20.55 -0.88
N SER A 89 -15.79 20.33 -0.53
CA SER A 89 -16.90 20.43 -1.47
C SER A 89 -17.28 21.86 -1.78
#